data_f82174c5581e7943582d6467807c2445
#
_entry.id   f82174c5581e7943582d6467807c2445
#
_cell.length_a   1.000
_cell.length_b   1.000
_cell.length_c   1.000
_cell.angle_alpha   90.00
_cell.angle_beta   90.00
_cell.angle_gamma   90.00
#
_symmetry.space_group_name_H-M   'P 1'
#
loop_
_entity.id
_entity.type
_entity.pdbx_description
1 polymer ?
#
loop_
_entity_poly.entity_id
_entity_poly.type
_entity_poly.pdbx_seq_one_letter_code
_entity_poly.pdbx_strand_id
1 'polypeptide(L)'
;MDAGVAFGKVLRRLRLEAGLTQEQVGFEAELRRTYVSILELGQQQPSLATILKLAKALNQSGQELIGLVEAEIRLESGRKR
;
A
#
# COMPACT_ATOMS: atom_id res chain seq x y z
N MET A 1 -3.97 0.66 14.98
CA MET A 1 -4.37 0.80 13.57
C MET A 1 -4.42 -0.57 12.92
N ASP A 2 -5.46 -0.81 12.17
CA ASP A 2 -5.62 -2.05 11.40
C ASP A 2 -4.55 -2.13 10.31
N ALA A 3 -4.00 -3.32 10.09
CA ALA A 3 -2.94 -3.53 9.11
C ALA A 3 -3.37 -3.15 7.69
N GLY A 4 -4.63 -3.44 7.34
CA GLY A 4 -5.14 -3.07 6.02
C GLY A 4 -5.21 -1.57 5.83
N VAL A 5 -5.61 -0.83 6.87
CA VAL A 5 -5.64 0.63 6.84
C VAL A 5 -4.23 1.18 6.71
N ALA A 6 -3.29 0.64 7.49
CA ALA A 6 -1.88 1.07 7.41
C ALA A 6 -1.31 0.80 6.02
N PHE A 7 -1.59 -0.37 5.46
CA PHE A 7 -1.15 -0.71 4.11
C PHE A 7 -1.67 0.29 3.10
N GLY A 8 -2.95 0.63 3.20
CA GLY A 8 -3.57 1.58 2.27
C GLY A 8 -2.92 2.94 2.30
N LYS A 9 -2.60 3.43 3.50
CA LYS A 9 -1.92 4.72 3.65
C LYS A 9 -0.52 4.70 3.04
N VAL A 10 0.23 3.63 3.27
CA VAL A 10 1.58 3.48 2.72
C VAL A 10 1.50 3.38 1.20
N LEU A 11 0.58 2.58 0.67
CA LEU A 11 0.40 2.40 -0.76
C LEU A 11 0.13 3.76 -1.43
N ARG A 12 -0.79 4.52 -0.88
CA ARG A 12 -1.13 5.83 -1.44
C ARG A 12 0.06 6.78 -1.40
N ARG A 13 0.76 6.83 -0.28
CA ARG A 13 1.92 7.70 -0.13
C ARG A 13 3.00 7.37 -1.16
N LEU A 14 3.35 6.09 -1.29
CA LEU A 14 4.38 5.68 -2.24
C LEU A 14 3.96 5.96 -3.68
N ARG A 15 2.68 5.73 -3.98
CA ARG A 15 2.16 6.01 -5.31
C ARG A 15 2.29 7.50 -5.66
N LEU A 16 1.88 8.37 -4.74
CA LEU A 16 1.95 9.81 -4.97
C LEU A 16 3.39 10.29 -5.06
N GLU A 17 4.28 9.76 -4.23
CA GLU A 17 5.70 10.09 -4.30
C GLU A 17 6.32 9.67 -5.62
N ALA A 18 5.84 8.58 -6.19
CA ALA A 18 6.32 8.11 -7.49
C ALA A 18 5.67 8.86 -8.66
N GLY A 19 4.70 9.72 -8.40
CA GLY A 19 4.00 10.47 -9.44
C GLY A 19 3.07 9.62 -10.28
N LEU A 20 2.54 8.52 -9.72
CA LEU A 20 1.72 7.58 -10.45
C LEU A 20 0.23 7.74 -10.10
N THR A 21 -0.63 7.51 -11.10
CA THR A 21 -2.07 7.41 -10.87
C THR A 21 -2.41 6.01 -10.36
N GLN A 22 -3.61 5.87 -9.79
CA GLN A 22 -4.11 4.55 -9.40
C GLN A 22 -4.17 3.61 -10.60
N GLU A 23 -4.54 4.14 -11.76
CA GLU A 23 -4.62 3.34 -12.99
C GLU A 23 -3.24 2.83 -13.40
N GLN A 24 -2.22 3.68 -13.31
CA GLN A 24 -0.85 3.29 -13.66
C GLN A 24 -0.32 2.20 -12.74
N VAL A 25 -0.52 2.37 -11.44
CA VAL A 25 -0.11 1.34 -10.48
C VAL A 25 -0.86 0.04 -10.74
N GLY A 26 -2.18 0.14 -10.98
CA GLY A 26 -2.98 -1.03 -11.28
C GLY A 26 -2.49 -1.76 -12.51
N PHE A 27 -2.17 -1.02 -13.57
CA PHE A 27 -1.65 -1.62 -14.80
C PHE A 27 -0.36 -2.41 -14.52
N GLU A 28 0.59 -1.79 -13.81
CA GLU A 28 1.87 -2.44 -13.51
C GLU A 28 1.71 -3.65 -12.58
N ALA A 29 0.77 -3.59 -11.64
CA ALA A 29 0.53 -4.66 -10.69
C ALA A 29 -0.50 -5.68 -11.19
N GLU A 30 -1.02 -5.49 -12.39
CA GLU A 30 -2.06 -6.36 -12.97
C GLU A 30 -3.33 -6.36 -12.10
N LEU A 31 -3.69 -5.21 -11.60
CA LEU A 31 -4.87 -5.00 -10.77
C LEU A 31 -5.76 -3.93 -11.42
N ARG A 32 -7.06 -4.03 -11.16
CA ARG A 32 -7.97 -2.99 -11.61
C ARG A 32 -7.79 -1.73 -10.77
N ARG A 33 -7.98 -0.56 -11.40
CA ARG A 33 -7.88 0.72 -10.69
C ARG A 33 -8.83 0.76 -9.48
N THR A 34 -10.03 0.24 -9.62
CA THR A 34 -11.00 0.23 -8.53
C THR A 34 -10.49 -0.56 -7.34
N TYR A 35 -9.77 -1.65 -7.57
CA TYR A 35 -9.21 -2.45 -6.49
C TYR A 35 -8.07 -1.71 -5.80
N VAL A 36 -7.22 -1.00 -6.57
CA VAL A 36 -6.18 -0.16 -5.99
C VAL A 36 -6.81 0.87 -5.06
N SER A 37 -7.91 1.51 -5.50
CA SER A 37 -8.63 2.47 -4.68
C SER A 37 -9.16 1.85 -3.38
N ILE A 38 -9.74 0.67 -3.47
CA ILE A 38 -10.25 -0.05 -2.30
C ILE A 38 -9.13 -0.33 -1.30
N LEU A 39 -7.95 -0.72 -1.79
CA LEU A 39 -6.81 -0.98 -0.91
C LEU A 39 -6.31 0.31 -0.26
N GLU A 40 -6.24 1.40 -1.01
CA GLU A 40 -5.79 2.67 -0.46
C GLU A 40 -6.74 3.20 0.62
N LEU A 41 -8.02 2.90 0.48
CA LEU A 41 -9.02 3.30 1.47
C LEU A 41 -9.06 2.37 2.68
N GLY A 42 -8.29 1.31 2.68
CA GLY A 42 -8.24 0.37 3.80
C GLY A 42 -9.47 -0.50 3.93
N GLN A 43 -10.26 -0.63 2.87
CA GLN A 43 -11.51 -1.38 2.90
C GLN A 43 -11.32 -2.88 2.76
N GLN A 44 -10.18 -3.30 2.24
CA GLN A 44 -9.83 -4.72 2.13
C GLN A 44 -8.35 -4.88 2.40
N GLN A 45 -7.96 -6.07 2.85
CA GLN A 45 -6.56 -6.40 3.01
C GLN A 45 -6.06 -7.12 1.76
N PRO A 46 -4.87 -6.78 1.27
CA PRO A 46 -4.34 -7.46 0.09
C PRO A 46 -3.84 -8.86 0.46
N SER A 47 -3.90 -9.76 -0.52
CA SER A 47 -3.23 -11.06 -0.38
C SER A 47 -1.72 -10.85 -0.45
N LEU A 48 -0.96 -11.87 -0.05
CA LEU A 48 0.49 -11.83 -0.17
C LEU A 48 0.90 -11.60 -1.63
N ALA A 49 0.26 -12.29 -2.57
CA ALA A 49 0.57 -12.12 -3.99
C ALA A 49 0.36 -10.67 -4.44
N THR A 50 -0.72 -10.06 -4.00
CA THR A 50 -1.04 -8.68 -4.34
C THR A 50 0.01 -7.72 -3.76
N ILE A 51 0.43 -7.96 -2.52
CA ILE A 51 1.49 -7.16 -1.89
C ILE A 51 2.76 -7.18 -2.73
N LEU A 52 3.17 -8.36 -3.17
CA LEU A 52 4.39 -8.49 -3.96
C LEU A 52 4.28 -7.80 -5.31
N LYS A 53 3.11 -7.90 -5.95
CA LYS A 53 2.87 -7.21 -7.22
C LYS A 53 2.92 -5.68 -7.05
N LEU A 54 2.30 -5.18 -6.00
CA LEU A 54 2.30 -3.74 -5.73
C LEU A 54 3.69 -3.23 -5.37
N ALA A 55 4.43 -4.00 -4.59
CA ALA A 55 5.81 -3.63 -4.26
C ALA A 55 6.62 -3.45 -5.54
N LYS A 56 6.54 -4.42 -6.45
CA LYS A 56 7.26 -4.34 -7.72
C LYS A 56 6.84 -3.13 -8.53
N ALA A 57 5.54 -2.86 -8.59
CA ALA A 57 5.01 -1.71 -9.33
C ALA A 57 5.54 -0.38 -8.77
N LEU A 58 5.84 -0.34 -7.48
CA LEU A 58 6.35 0.84 -6.79
C LEU A 58 7.87 0.83 -6.65
N ASN A 59 8.53 -0.09 -7.32
CA ASN A 59 9.99 -0.23 -7.29
C ASN A 59 10.51 -0.50 -5.88
N GLN A 60 9.77 -1.30 -5.12
CA GLN A 60 10.10 -1.72 -3.76
C GLN A 60 10.22 -3.23 -3.72
N SER A 61 10.93 -3.76 -2.74
CA SER A 61 10.81 -5.18 -2.42
C SER A 61 9.62 -5.38 -1.50
N GLY A 62 9.13 -6.62 -1.40
CA GLY A 62 8.08 -6.93 -0.42
C GLY A 62 8.51 -6.61 0.99
N GLN A 63 9.78 -6.87 1.31
CA GLN A 63 10.35 -6.57 2.61
C GLN A 63 10.32 -5.08 2.92
N GLU A 64 10.71 -4.25 1.94
CA GLU A 64 10.68 -2.79 2.11
C GLU A 64 9.26 -2.29 2.33
N LEU A 65 8.33 -2.78 1.52
CA LEU A 65 6.94 -2.36 1.63
C LEU A 65 6.34 -2.74 2.98
N ILE A 66 6.55 -3.97 3.42
CA ILE A 66 6.03 -4.42 4.72
C ILE A 66 6.68 -3.65 5.86
N GLY A 67 7.98 -3.35 5.74
CA GLY A 67 8.66 -2.54 6.74
C GLY A 67 8.03 -1.17 6.91
N LEU A 68 7.62 -0.55 5.79
CA LEU A 68 6.94 0.75 5.85
C LEU A 68 5.55 0.62 6.49
N VAL A 69 4.85 -0.48 6.23
CA VAL A 69 3.57 -0.73 6.87
C VAL A 69 3.73 -0.89 8.37
N GLU A 70 4.73 -1.65 8.80
CA GLU A 70 5.02 -1.80 10.23
C GLU A 70 5.35 -0.46 10.88
N ALA A 71 6.13 0.37 10.18
CA ALA A 71 6.47 1.69 10.70
C ALA A 71 5.22 2.56 10.84
N GLU A 72 4.30 2.47 9.89
CA GLU A 72 3.05 3.24 9.94
C GLU A 72 2.22 2.83 11.16
N ILE A 73 2.14 1.53 11.44
CA ILE A 73 1.41 1.03 12.61
C ILE A 73 2.03 1.55 13.89
N ARG A 74 3.35 1.55 13.98
CA ARG A 74 4.05 2.05 15.17
C ARG A 74 3.83 3.54 15.37
N LEU A 75 3.87 4.33 14.30
CA LEU A 75 3.63 5.77 14.38
C LEU A 75 2.22 6.06 14.88
N GLU A 76 1.24 5.33 14.38
CA GLU A 76 -0.14 5.51 14.80
C GLU A 76 -0.34 5.18 16.27
N SER A 77 0.30 4.09 16.73
CA SER A 77 0.25 3.70 18.15
C SER A 77 0.87 4.77 19.04
N GLY A 78 1.96 5.38 18.60
CA GLY A 78 2.62 6.45 19.34
C GLY A 78 1.79 7.71 19.45
N ARG A 79 0.95 7.98 18.44
CA ARG A 79 0.11 9.18 18.43
C ARG A 79 -1.07 9.11 19.40
N LYS A 80 -1.44 7.93 19.80
CA LYS A 80 -2.62 7.73 20.66
C LYS A 80 -2.39 7.99 22.13
N ARG A 81 -1.23 8.45 22.47
CA ARG A 81 -0.88 8.69 23.86
C ARG A 81 -1.38 10.00 24.41
#